data_fee83cf3a11ef5af35c91d28242270a8
#
_entry.id   fee83cf3a11ef5af35c91d28242270a8
#
_cell.length_a   1.000
_cell.length_b   1.000
_cell.length_c   1.000
_cell.angle_alpha   90.00
_cell.angle_beta   90.00
_cell.angle_gamma   90.00
#
_symmetry.space_group_name_H-M   'P 1'
#
loop_
_entity.id
_entity.type
_entity.pdbx_description
1 polymer ?
#
loop_
_entity_poly.entity_id
_entity_poly.type
_entity_poly.pdbx_seq_one_letter_code
_entity_poly.pdbx_strand_id
1 'polypeptide(L)'
;MYIYTVFFGVILMPERYRYPIEEGFAERIHTPAGVRSLVEQSKLMELLREMQKDGHDVSGAAAELVALVNYVTSSQVSMRDLQTHLDYCAMQLRQQLR
;
A
#
# COMPACT_ATOMS: atom_id res chain seq x y z
N MET A 1 23.43 -30.62 8.06
CA MET A 1 24.44 -29.56 7.98
C MET A 1 23.98 -28.35 7.20
N TYR A 2 23.50 -28.57 6.00
CA TYR A 2 23.03 -27.49 5.16
C TYR A 2 21.86 -26.72 5.83
N ILE A 3 20.90 -27.44 6.35
CA ILE A 3 19.74 -26.85 7.02
C ILE A 3 20.19 -26.05 8.26
N TYR A 4 21.18 -26.56 8.94
CA TYR A 4 21.74 -25.90 10.11
C TYR A 4 22.36 -24.56 9.75
N THR A 5 23.10 -24.51 8.65
CA THR A 5 23.74 -23.28 8.19
C THR A 5 22.69 -22.22 7.84
N VAL A 6 21.62 -22.62 7.17
CA VAL A 6 20.53 -21.71 6.81
C VAL A 6 19.85 -21.17 8.06
N PHE A 7 19.58 -22.04 9.02
CA PHE A 7 18.96 -21.66 10.27
C PHE A 7 19.83 -20.66 11.04
N PHE A 8 21.12 -20.92 11.09
CA PHE A 8 22.08 -20.03 11.73
C PHE A 8 22.13 -18.67 11.05
N GLY A 9 22.07 -18.64 9.73
CA GLY A 9 22.02 -17.39 8.98
C GLY A 9 20.83 -16.54 9.33
N VAL A 10 19.66 -17.16 9.47
CA VAL A 10 18.44 -16.46 9.88
C VAL A 10 18.57 -15.87 11.28
N ILE A 11 19.17 -16.61 12.19
CA ILE A 11 19.38 -16.12 13.56
C ILE A 11 20.38 -14.96 13.59
N LEU A 12 21.45 -15.06 12.81
CA LEU A 12 22.51 -14.04 12.80
C LEU A 12 22.07 -12.74 12.13
N MET A 13 21.04 -12.78 11.27
CA MET A 13 20.57 -11.62 10.54
C MET A 13 19.05 -11.43 10.73
N PRO A 14 18.59 -11.39 11.99
CA PRO A 14 17.15 -11.35 12.26
C PRO A 14 16.50 -10.04 11.84
N GLU A 15 17.30 -8.96 11.69
CA GLU A 15 16.77 -7.65 11.33
C GLU A 15 16.60 -7.45 9.83
N ARG A 16 17.18 -8.34 9.01
CA ARG A 16 17.09 -8.20 7.56
C ARG A 16 15.73 -8.64 7.04
N TYR A 17 15.13 -7.77 6.24
CA TYR A 17 13.85 -8.03 5.59
C TYR A 17 12.77 -8.40 6.62
N ARG A 18 12.87 -7.81 7.79
CA ARG A 18 11.95 -8.07 8.86
C ARG A 18 10.89 -6.97 8.93
N TYR A 19 9.66 -7.34 8.61
CA TYR A 19 8.53 -6.41 8.61
C TYR A 19 7.36 -7.09 9.31
N PRO A 20 7.44 -7.26 10.64
CA PRO A 20 6.39 -7.92 11.39
C PRO A 20 5.11 -7.09 11.37
N ILE A 21 3.98 -7.78 11.47
CA ILE A 21 2.70 -7.11 11.55
C ILE A 21 2.57 -6.41 12.89
N GLU A 22 2.21 -5.13 12.86
CA GLU A 22 2.00 -4.35 14.08
C GLU A 22 0.56 -4.51 14.54
N GLU A 23 0.34 -4.28 15.84
CA GLU A 23 -0.99 -4.35 16.41
C GLU A 23 -1.91 -3.33 15.73
N GLY A 24 -3.07 -3.80 15.29
CA GLY A 24 -4.05 -2.96 14.61
C GLY A 24 -3.76 -2.68 13.15
N PHE A 25 -2.63 -3.17 12.61
CA PHE A 25 -2.28 -2.91 11.22
C PHE A 25 -3.25 -3.59 10.24
N ALA A 26 -3.59 -4.86 10.52
CA ALA A 26 -4.48 -5.60 9.63
C ALA A 26 -5.85 -4.93 9.52
N GLU A 27 -6.39 -4.47 10.64
CA GLU A 27 -7.67 -3.78 10.66
C GLU A 27 -7.58 -2.43 9.97
N ARG A 28 -6.50 -1.70 10.19
CA ARG A 28 -6.31 -0.37 9.63
C ARG A 28 -6.24 -0.39 8.11
N ILE A 29 -5.51 -1.37 7.53
CA ILE A 29 -5.37 -1.43 6.08
C ILE A 29 -6.61 -1.92 5.36
N HIS A 30 -7.61 -2.42 6.09
CA HIS A 30 -8.89 -2.79 5.49
C HIS A 30 -9.87 -1.62 5.43
N THR A 31 -9.46 -0.43 5.85
CA THR A 31 -10.26 0.77 5.72
C THR A 31 -9.78 1.59 4.51
N PRO A 32 -10.67 2.40 3.91
CA PRO A 32 -10.25 3.26 2.79
C PRO A 32 -9.11 4.22 3.17
N ALA A 33 -9.17 4.81 4.36
CA ALA A 33 -8.12 5.70 4.82
C ALA A 33 -6.79 4.96 5.04
N GLY A 34 -6.85 3.75 5.59
CA GLY A 34 -5.66 2.95 5.82
C GLY A 34 -4.99 2.52 4.53
N VAL A 35 -5.77 2.09 3.54
CA VAL A 35 -5.23 1.74 2.22
C VAL A 35 -4.59 2.96 1.57
N ARG A 36 -5.24 4.11 1.69
CA ARG A 36 -4.71 5.35 1.13
C ARG A 36 -3.36 5.71 1.72
N SER A 37 -3.15 5.46 3.00
CA SER A 37 -1.88 5.75 3.66
C SER A 37 -0.74 4.88 3.13
N LEU A 38 -1.04 3.73 2.51
CA LEU A 38 -0.02 2.87 1.92
C LEU A 38 0.66 3.51 0.71
N VAL A 39 0.05 4.52 0.11
CA VAL A 39 0.69 5.28 -0.98
C VAL A 39 1.94 5.98 -0.48
N GLU A 40 1.90 6.50 0.73
CA GLU A 40 3.01 7.25 1.31
C GLU A 40 3.91 6.38 2.19
N GLN A 41 3.34 5.42 2.89
CA GLN A 41 4.07 4.60 3.87
C GLN A 41 3.78 3.12 3.63
N SER A 42 4.36 2.57 2.58
CA SER A 42 4.20 1.16 2.25
C SER A 42 5.37 0.35 2.80
N LYS A 43 5.07 -0.60 3.67
CA LYS A 43 6.07 -1.54 4.17
C LYS A 43 6.61 -2.41 3.05
N LEU A 44 5.76 -2.74 2.09
CA LEU A 44 6.16 -3.54 0.95
C LEU A 44 7.18 -2.79 0.07
N MET A 45 6.96 -1.50 -0.13
CA MET A 45 7.92 -0.68 -0.88
C MET A 45 9.25 -0.56 -0.12
N GLU A 46 9.20 -0.41 1.19
CA GLU A 46 10.42 -0.36 2.01
C GLU A 46 11.21 -1.67 1.91
N LEU A 47 10.51 -2.80 1.97
CA LEU A 47 11.13 -4.11 1.82
C LEU A 47 11.83 -4.24 0.46
N LEU A 48 11.16 -3.82 -0.61
CA LEU A 48 11.74 -3.90 -1.95
C LEU A 48 12.98 -3.00 -2.08
N ARG A 49 12.94 -1.82 -1.49
CA ARG A 49 14.11 -0.92 -1.51
C ARG A 49 15.28 -1.54 -0.76
N GLU A 50 15.02 -2.14 0.37
CA GLU A 50 16.06 -2.80 1.16
C GLU A 50 16.67 -3.96 0.40
N MET A 51 15.85 -4.78 -0.25
CA MET A 51 16.34 -5.89 -1.06
C MET A 51 17.15 -5.40 -2.26
N GLN A 52 16.74 -4.32 -2.87
CA GLN A 52 17.47 -3.72 -3.99
C GLN A 52 18.84 -3.24 -3.54
N LYS A 53 18.93 -2.61 -2.39
CA LYS A 53 20.20 -2.18 -1.82
C LYS A 53 21.15 -3.35 -1.61
N ASP A 54 20.61 -4.50 -1.28
CA ASP A 54 21.39 -5.70 -1.03
C ASP A 54 21.71 -6.49 -2.31
N GLY A 55 21.42 -5.93 -3.46
CA GLY A 55 21.80 -6.50 -4.74
C GLY A 55 20.75 -7.40 -5.39
N HIS A 56 19.57 -7.50 -4.85
CA HIS A 56 18.49 -8.29 -5.45
C HIS A 56 17.80 -7.51 -6.55
N ASP A 57 17.43 -8.20 -7.61
CA ASP A 57 16.65 -7.58 -8.68
C ASP A 57 15.17 -7.71 -8.35
N VAL A 58 14.59 -6.59 -7.91
CA VAL A 58 13.18 -6.51 -7.54
C VAL A 58 12.40 -5.61 -8.50
N SER A 59 12.96 -5.33 -9.67
CA SER A 59 12.36 -4.39 -10.61
C SER A 59 10.95 -4.80 -11.04
N GLY A 60 10.72 -6.10 -11.27
CA GLY A 60 9.38 -6.58 -11.62
C GLY A 60 8.37 -6.41 -10.50
N ALA A 61 8.76 -6.79 -9.29
CA ALA A 61 7.88 -6.64 -8.13
C ALA A 61 7.58 -5.17 -7.83
N ALA A 62 8.59 -4.32 -7.94
CA ALA A 62 8.43 -2.89 -7.74
C ALA A 62 7.48 -2.29 -8.77
N ALA A 63 7.60 -2.71 -10.04
CA ALA A 63 6.72 -2.23 -11.10
C ALA A 63 5.27 -2.62 -10.83
N GLU A 64 5.01 -3.84 -10.39
CA GLU A 64 3.67 -4.27 -10.05
C GLU A 64 3.09 -3.45 -8.90
N LEU A 65 3.90 -3.24 -7.86
CA LEU A 65 3.44 -2.48 -6.70
C LEU A 65 3.09 -1.04 -7.08
N VAL A 66 3.93 -0.41 -7.90
CA VAL A 66 3.65 0.95 -8.39
C VAL A 66 2.35 0.99 -9.18
N ALA A 67 2.12 -0.01 -10.03
CA ALA A 67 0.89 -0.09 -10.81
C ALA A 67 -0.35 -0.21 -9.90
N LEU A 68 -0.27 -1.04 -8.87
CA LEU A 68 -1.37 -1.20 -7.92
C LEU A 68 -1.64 0.08 -7.14
N VAL A 69 -0.59 0.76 -6.69
CA VAL A 69 -0.72 2.02 -5.97
C VAL A 69 -1.35 3.08 -6.86
N ASN A 70 -0.91 3.16 -8.10
CA ASN A 70 -1.47 4.13 -9.06
C ASN A 70 -2.94 3.84 -9.33
N TYR A 71 -3.32 2.58 -9.45
CA TYR A 71 -4.72 2.21 -9.65
C TYR A 71 -5.59 2.64 -8.46
N VAL A 72 -5.13 2.37 -7.25
CA VAL A 72 -5.87 2.75 -6.04
C VAL A 72 -6.03 4.26 -5.96
N THR A 73 -4.95 5.00 -6.23
CA THR A 73 -4.97 6.46 -6.21
C THR A 73 -5.94 7.02 -7.23
N SER A 74 -5.89 6.51 -8.46
CA SER A 74 -6.79 6.95 -9.55
C SER A 74 -8.24 6.63 -9.22
N SER A 75 -8.51 5.44 -8.69
CA SER A 75 -9.86 5.04 -8.28
C SER A 75 -10.44 5.98 -7.24
N GLN A 76 -9.64 6.37 -6.27
CA GLN A 76 -10.11 7.25 -5.20
C GLN A 76 -10.40 8.66 -5.72
N VAL A 77 -9.56 9.17 -6.61
CA VAL A 77 -9.80 10.47 -7.25
C VAL A 77 -11.10 10.43 -8.04
N SER A 78 -11.31 9.36 -8.82
CA SER A 78 -12.54 9.22 -9.61
C SER A 78 -13.80 9.17 -8.74
N MET A 79 -13.73 8.46 -7.62
CA MET A 79 -14.85 8.37 -6.68
C MET A 79 -15.14 9.72 -6.05
N ARG A 80 -14.12 10.48 -5.72
CA ARG A 80 -14.27 11.82 -5.14
C ARG A 80 -14.91 12.77 -6.15
N ASP A 81 -14.48 12.71 -7.39
CA ASP A 81 -15.06 13.53 -8.47
C ASP A 81 -16.53 13.19 -8.67
N LEU A 82 -16.87 11.92 -8.65
CA LEU A 82 -18.26 11.49 -8.76
C LEU A 82 -19.10 12.00 -7.60
N GLN A 83 -18.58 11.93 -6.39
CA GLN A 83 -19.26 12.43 -5.19
C GLN A 83 -19.55 13.92 -5.32
N THR A 84 -18.56 14.70 -5.73
CA THR A 84 -18.71 16.14 -5.93
C THR A 84 -19.78 16.44 -6.98
N HIS A 85 -19.80 15.69 -8.07
CA HIS A 85 -20.78 15.87 -9.13
C HIS A 85 -22.19 15.54 -8.64
N LEU A 86 -22.36 14.47 -7.88
CA LEU A 86 -23.64 14.09 -7.32
C LEU A 86 -24.16 15.15 -6.33
N ASP A 87 -23.27 15.70 -5.51
CA ASP A 87 -23.64 16.76 -4.58
C ASP A 87 -24.13 18.02 -5.31
N TYR A 88 -23.45 18.36 -6.41
CA TYR A 88 -23.86 19.50 -7.22
C TYR A 88 -25.26 19.28 -7.83
N CYS A 89 -25.50 18.10 -8.37
CA CYS A 89 -26.79 17.77 -8.96
C CYS A 89 -27.91 17.83 -7.92
N ALA A 90 -27.65 17.32 -6.72
CA ALA A 90 -28.62 17.36 -5.63
C ALA A 90 -28.96 18.80 -5.23
N MET A 91 -27.95 19.66 -5.20
CA MET A 91 -28.16 21.08 -4.89
C MET A 91 -29.04 21.76 -5.96
N GLN A 92 -28.76 21.49 -7.22
CA GLN A 92 -29.53 22.03 -8.33
C GLN A 92 -31.00 21.60 -8.26
N LEU A 93 -31.25 20.33 -7.97
CA LEU A 93 -32.58 19.80 -7.83
C LEU A 93 -33.36 20.52 -6.70
N ARG A 94 -32.70 20.72 -5.58
CA ARG A 94 -33.34 21.40 -4.44
C ARG A 94 -33.74 22.83 -4.79
N GLN A 95 -32.90 23.52 -5.53
CA GLN A 95 -33.21 24.88 -5.97
C GLN A 95 -34.38 24.95 -6.93
N GLN A 96 -34.50 23.97 -7.82
CA GLN A 96 -35.59 23.93 -8.78
C GLN A 96 -36.94 23.54 -8.16
N LEU A 97 -36.91 22.80 -7.08
CA LEU A 97 -38.12 22.38 -6.36
C LEU A 97 -38.68 23.44 -5.41
N ARG A 98 -37.97 24.53 -5.21
CA ARG A 98 -38.49 25.66 -4.46
C ARG A 98 -39.50 26.47 -5.27
#